data_6123660ee185e54f2737b087705f603d
#
_entry.id   6123660ee185e54f2737b087705f603d
#
_cell.length_a   1.000
_cell.length_b   1.000
_cell.length_c   1.000
_cell.angle_alpha   90.00
_cell.angle_beta   90.00
_cell.angle_gamma   90.00
#
_symmetry.space_group_name_H-M   'P 1'
#
loop_
_entity.id
_entity.type
_entity.pdbx_description
1 polymer ?
#
loop_
_entity_poly.entity_id
_entity_poly.type
_entity_poly.pdbx_seq_one_letter_code
_entity_poly.pdbx_strand_id
1 'polypeptide(L)'
;AGTLKRIDFSHIKGGGITMADQWRLTTDTSITTSDQTISSNLERVDSTGFNYIGSGMSQSSGIFTFPSTGIYYVRFQGLFNNIGSDTNYAYLYLEVTTNNSSYANISYAAAGNEPDGQGTNPGDYFVDVTDTSNVKVRFRTVASGGDYRVMGNTGYNRTSFTFIRLGDT
;
A
#
# COMPACT_ATOMS: atom_id res chain seq x y z
N ALA A 1 16.66 47.30 26.81
CA ALA A 1 15.46 47.08 26.00
C ALA A 1 15.81 45.97 25.01
N GLY A 2 15.23 44.77 25.16
CA GLY A 2 15.46 43.64 24.27
C GLY A 2 14.76 43.90 22.93
N THR A 3 15.52 43.82 21.85
CA THR A 3 14.97 43.94 20.50
C THR A 3 14.21 42.62 20.19
N LEU A 4 12.89 42.72 20.02
CA LEU A 4 12.08 41.62 19.51
C LEU A 4 12.58 41.27 18.10
N LYS A 5 13.26 40.12 17.95
CA LYS A 5 13.58 39.59 16.63
C LYS A 5 12.28 39.16 15.96
N ARG A 6 12.01 39.75 14.81
CA ARG A 6 10.92 39.33 13.94
C ARG A 6 11.17 37.87 13.54
N ILE A 7 10.28 36.96 13.90
CA ILE A 7 10.30 35.61 13.36
C ILE A 7 9.80 35.72 11.92
N ASP A 8 10.67 35.36 10.99
CA ASP A 8 10.29 35.29 9.58
C ASP A 8 9.39 34.04 9.39
N PHE A 9 8.12 34.28 9.11
CA PHE A 9 7.14 33.24 8.85
C PHE A 9 7.50 32.33 7.66
N SER A 10 8.43 32.74 6.80
CA SER A 10 8.94 31.87 5.73
C SER A 10 9.66 30.63 6.25
N HIS A 11 10.12 30.67 7.51
CA HIS A 11 10.73 29.51 8.20
C HIS A 11 9.74 28.65 8.99
N ILE A 12 8.51 29.11 9.15
CA ILE A 12 7.42 28.28 9.66
C ILE A 12 6.90 27.49 8.47
N LYS A 13 7.57 26.37 8.14
CA LYS A 13 6.98 25.39 7.25
C LYS A 13 5.70 24.91 7.91
N GLY A 14 4.56 25.32 7.39
CA GLY A 14 3.28 24.76 7.79
C GLY A 14 3.40 23.24 7.67
N GLY A 15 3.31 22.53 8.81
CA GLY A 15 3.48 21.08 8.88
C GLY A 15 2.30 20.34 8.24
N GLY A 16 2.05 20.59 6.96
CA GLY A 16 1.06 19.89 6.17
C GLY A 16 1.61 18.56 5.61
N ILE A 17 0.72 17.73 5.13
CA ILE A 17 1.09 16.50 4.41
C ILE A 17 1.86 16.89 3.15
N THR A 18 3.10 16.42 3.04
CA THR A 18 4.00 16.73 1.92
C THR A 18 3.97 15.66 0.83
N MET A 19 3.42 14.49 1.13
CA MET A 19 3.23 13.39 0.18
C MET A 19 2.00 12.58 0.58
N ALA A 20 1.12 12.36 -0.38
CA ALA A 20 0.03 11.38 -0.31
C ALA A 20 -0.19 10.80 -1.71
N ASP A 21 -0.36 9.48 -1.80
CA ASP A 21 -0.53 8.77 -3.06
C ASP A 21 -1.42 7.55 -2.88
N GLN A 22 -2.08 7.13 -3.95
CA GLN A 22 -2.91 5.93 -3.94
C GLN A 22 -2.75 5.15 -5.23
N TRP A 23 -2.59 3.84 -5.07
CA TRP A 23 -2.46 2.87 -6.15
C TRP A 23 -3.55 1.81 -6.03
N ARG A 24 -3.88 1.17 -7.13
CA ARG A 24 -4.86 0.08 -7.17
C ARG A 24 -4.42 -1.06 -8.10
N LEU A 25 -5.00 -2.21 -7.85
CA LEU A 25 -4.97 -3.33 -8.77
C LEU A 25 -6.03 -3.10 -9.85
N THR A 26 -5.66 -3.27 -11.12
CA THR A 26 -6.52 -2.96 -12.27
C THR A 26 -7.34 -4.14 -12.76
N THR A 27 -6.87 -5.35 -12.50
CA THR A 27 -7.44 -6.60 -13.06
C THR A 27 -7.47 -7.67 -11.98
N ASP A 28 -8.52 -8.47 -11.97
CA ASP A 28 -8.63 -9.63 -11.09
C ASP A 28 -7.45 -10.58 -11.32
N THR A 29 -6.83 -11.02 -10.23
CA THR A 29 -5.66 -11.91 -10.27
C THR A 29 -5.95 -13.16 -9.44
N SER A 30 -5.81 -14.34 -10.04
CA SER A 30 -5.91 -15.59 -9.30
C SER A 30 -4.78 -15.72 -8.30
N ILE A 31 -5.10 -16.15 -7.10
CA ILE A 31 -4.14 -16.43 -6.04
C ILE A 31 -4.19 -17.90 -5.68
N THR A 32 -3.04 -18.45 -5.30
CA THR A 32 -2.85 -19.86 -5.00
C THR A 32 -2.44 -20.02 -3.54
N THR A 33 -2.21 -21.27 -3.14
CA THR A 33 -1.64 -21.60 -1.82
C THR A 33 -0.16 -21.24 -1.68
N SER A 34 0.49 -20.82 -2.77
CA SER A 34 1.87 -20.32 -2.74
C SER A 34 1.90 -18.81 -2.62
N ASP A 35 2.93 -18.30 -1.98
CA ASP A 35 3.18 -16.86 -1.84
C ASP A 35 3.38 -16.20 -3.21
N GLN A 36 2.61 -15.14 -3.48
CA GLN A 36 2.65 -14.43 -4.75
C GLN A 36 2.73 -12.93 -4.53
N THR A 37 3.82 -12.30 -4.95
CA THR A 37 3.91 -10.84 -4.97
C THR A 37 3.00 -10.28 -6.06
N ILE A 38 2.22 -9.25 -5.74
CA ILE A 38 1.45 -8.47 -6.74
C ILE A 38 2.46 -7.64 -7.53
N SER A 39 2.93 -8.16 -8.65
CA SER A 39 4.02 -7.58 -9.45
C SER A 39 3.57 -6.87 -10.72
N SER A 40 2.30 -7.01 -11.09
CA SER A 40 1.72 -6.44 -12.32
C SER A 40 0.29 -5.93 -12.09
N ASN A 41 -0.29 -5.32 -13.11
CA ASN A 41 -1.64 -4.76 -13.08
C ASN A 41 -1.83 -3.71 -11.97
N LEU A 42 -0.80 -2.93 -11.71
CA LEU A 42 -0.80 -1.86 -10.73
C LEU A 42 -0.80 -0.50 -11.46
N GLU A 43 -1.72 0.36 -11.09
CA GLU A 43 -1.75 1.75 -11.58
C GLU A 43 -1.91 2.72 -10.42
N ARG A 44 -1.39 3.95 -10.59
CA ARG A 44 -1.79 5.06 -9.72
C ARG A 44 -3.25 5.39 -10.02
N VAL A 45 -4.04 5.63 -8.97
CA VAL A 45 -5.44 6.01 -9.15
C VAL A 45 -5.52 7.27 -10.03
N ASP A 46 -6.38 7.23 -11.04
CA ASP A 46 -6.63 8.30 -12.01
C ASP A 46 -8.11 8.64 -12.16
N SER A 47 -8.95 8.12 -11.25
CA SER A 47 -10.40 8.37 -11.27
C SER A 47 -10.72 9.85 -11.08
N THR A 48 -11.88 10.28 -11.59
CA THR A 48 -12.36 11.65 -11.45
C THR A 48 -12.36 12.09 -9.97
N GLY A 49 -11.76 13.25 -9.71
CA GLY A 49 -11.61 13.80 -8.36
C GLY A 49 -10.41 13.31 -7.58
N PHE A 50 -9.62 12.37 -8.10
CA PHE A 50 -8.35 11.97 -7.50
C PHE A 50 -7.23 12.95 -7.89
N ASN A 51 -6.33 13.19 -6.93
CA ASN A 51 -5.00 13.74 -7.16
C ASN A 51 -4.06 13.28 -6.04
N TYR A 52 -2.77 13.28 -6.28
CA TYR A 52 -1.75 12.95 -5.29
C TYR A 52 -1.02 14.23 -4.84
N ILE A 53 -0.38 14.19 -3.69
CA ILE A 53 0.41 15.29 -3.13
C ILE A 53 1.89 14.97 -3.27
N GLY A 54 2.68 15.95 -3.68
CA GLY A 54 4.14 15.81 -3.84
C GLY A 54 4.52 14.92 -5.02
N SER A 55 5.62 14.19 -4.88
CA SER A 55 6.15 13.34 -5.97
C SER A 55 5.41 12.02 -6.13
N GLY A 56 4.67 11.58 -5.10
CA GLY A 56 4.06 10.26 -5.07
C GLY A 56 5.06 9.11 -4.96
N MET A 57 4.55 7.89 -4.88
CA MET A 57 5.35 6.66 -4.92
C MET A 57 5.78 6.36 -6.35
N SER A 58 6.89 5.67 -6.53
CA SER A 58 7.19 4.96 -7.77
C SER A 58 7.12 3.46 -7.55
N GLN A 59 6.78 2.68 -8.58
CA GLN A 59 6.78 1.24 -8.49
C GLN A 59 7.40 0.60 -9.74
N SER A 60 8.04 -0.56 -9.53
CA SER A 60 8.54 -1.42 -10.60
C SER A 60 8.37 -2.88 -10.15
N SER A 61 7.68 -3.68 -10.97
CA SER A 61 7.41 -5.09 -10.67
C SER A 61 6.80 -5.32 -9.27
N GLY A 62 5.92 -4.41 -8.83
CA GLY A 62 5.25 -4.48 -7.52
C GLY A 62 6.06 -3.99 -6.32
N ILE A 63 7.30 -3.56 -6.53
CA ILE A 63 8.13 -2.96 -5.49
C ILE A 63 7.90 -1.45 -5.50
N PHE A 64 7.39 -0.93 -4.39
CA PHE A 64 7.14 0.50 -4.19
C PHE A 64 8.35 1.17 -3.53
N THR A 65 8.79 2.27 -4.12
CA THR A 65 9.89 3.11 -3.63
C THR A 65 9.35 4.44 -3.15
N PHE A 66 9.76 4.83 -1.94
CA PHE A 66 9.39 6.10 -1.30
C PHE A 66 10.17 7.26 -1.92
N PRO A 67 9.54 8.44 -2.13
CA PRO A 67 10.21 9.58 -2.75
C PRO A 67 11.19 10.31 -1.82
N SER A 68 11.06 10.16 -0.51
CA SER A 68 11.92 10.79 0.50
C SER A 68 11.95 9.96 1.78
N THR A 69 12.89 10.25 2.67
CA THR A 69 12.90 9.71 4.04
C THR A 69 11.75 10.29 4.87
N GLY A 70 11.38 9.61 5.95
CA GLY A 70 10.32 10.03 6.87
C GLY A 70 9.46 8.87 7.36
N ILE A 71 8.50 9.17 8.22
CA ILE A 71 7.50 8.22 8.69
C ILE A 71 6.32 8.23 7.74
N TYR A 72 5.98 7.07 7.21
CA TYR A 72 4.86 6.88 6.29
C TYR A 72 3.76 6.02 6.90
N TYR A 73 2.53 6.48 6.81
CA TYR A 73 1.35 5.65 7.00
C TYR A 73 1.06 4.91 5.69
N VAL A 74 1.09 3.59 5.75
CA VAL A 74 0.76 2.70 4.63
C VAL A 74 -0.51 1.95 4.98
N ARG A 75 -1.58 2.19 4.23
CA ARG A 75 -2.84 1.47 4.35
C ARG A 75 -3.10 0.68 3.08
N PHE A 76 -3.60 -0.52 3.22
CA PHE A 76 -3.95 -1.39 2.10
C PHE A 76 -5.26 -2.14 2.38
N GLN A 77 -5.94 -2.51 1.33
CA GLN A 77 -7.09 -3.40 1.40
C GLN A 77 -7.11 -4.30 0.17
N GLY A 78 -7.53 -5.55 0.36
CA GLY A 78 -7.78 -6.50 -0.71
C GLY A 78 -9.25 -6.87 -0.74
N LEU A 79 -9.91 -6.75 -1.88
CA LEU A 79 -11.20 -7.40 -2.10
C LEU A 79 -10.91 -8.79 -2.66
N PHE A 80 -11.30 -9.81 -1.91
CA PHE A 80 -11.12 -11.20 -2.28
C PHE A 80 -12.44 -11.83 -2.72
N ASN A 81 -12.38 -12.72 -3.69
CA ASN A 81 -13.49 -13.56 -4.10
C ASN A 81 -13.07 -15.03 -4.04
N ASN A 82 -13.81 -15.83 -3.29
CA ASN A 82 -13.72 -17.27 -3.31
C ASN A 82 -14.57 -17.81 -4.46
N ILE A 83 -13.93 -18.40 -5.44
CA ILE A 83 -14.60 -19.01 -6.61
C ILE A 83 -14.58 -20.55 -6.55
N GLY A 84 -14.12 -21.11 -5.43
CA GLY A 84 -14.13 -22.54 -5.16
C GLY A 84 -15.39 -23.00 -4.44
N SER A 85 -15.45 -24.30 -4.18
CA SER A 85 -16.58 -24.95 -3.50
C SER A 85 -16.47 -24.98 -1.99
N ASP A 86 -15.30 -24.71 -1.44
CA ASP A 86 -15.01 -24.83 0.00
C ASP A 86 -14.87 -23.46 0.66
N THR A 87 -15.22 -23.37 1.94
CA THR A 87 -14.92 -22.20 2.76
C THR A 87 -13.43 -22.13 3.01
N ASN A 88 -12.80 -21.07 2.53
CA ASN A 88 -11.38 -20.82 2.60
C ASN A 88 -11.09 -19.38 3.03
N TYR A 89 -9.81 -19.05 3.16
CA TYR A 89 -9.36 -17.70 3.46
C TYR A 89 -8.21 -17.29 2.55
N ALA A 90 -8.09 -15.99 2.37
CA ALA A 90 -7.00 -15.37 1.64
C ALA A 90 -6.38 -14.23 2.45
N TYR A 91 -5.09 -13.99 2.21
CA TYR A 91 -4.32 -12.93 2.84
C TYR A 91 -3.74 -11.98 1.80
N LEU A 92 -3.69 -10.72 2.16
CA LEU A 92 -2.86 -9.69 1.56
C LEU A 92 -1.88 -9.20 2.60
N TYR A 93 -0.60 -9.47 2.43
CA TYR A 93 0.47 -9.05 3.31
C TYR A 93 1.11 -7.76 2.80
N LEU A 94 1.45 -6.88 3.74
CA LEU A 94 2.42 -5.83 3.54
C LEU A 94 3.79 -6.35 3.98
N GLU A 95 4.74 -6.31 3.07
CA GLU A 95 6.13 -6.68 3.31
C GLU A 95 7.03 -5.46 3.17
N VAL A 96 7.99 -5.33 4.08
CA VAL A 96 9.00 -4.27 4.09
C VAL A 96 10.38 -4.85 3.99
N THR A 97 11.25 -4.19 3.24
CA THR A 97 12.70 -4.39 3.28
C THR A 97 13.39 -3.14 3.82
N THR A 98 14.46 -3.30 4.57
CA THR A 98 15.35 -2.22 5.02
C THR A 98 16.75 -2.33 4.42
N ASN A 99 16.99 -3.31 3.55
CA ASN A 99 18.27 -3.56 2.89
C ASN A 99 18.14 -3.79 1.38
N ASN A 100 16.96 -3.47 0.80
CA ASN A 100 16.63 -3.68 -0.61
C ASN A 100 16.81 -5.14 -1.11
N SER A 101 16.75 -6.11 -0.21
CA SER A 101 16.98 -7.52 -0.52
C SER A 101 15.99 -8.44 0.19
N SER A 102 16.06 -8.51 1.51
CA SER A 102 15.21 -9.39 2.32
C SER A 102 13.94 -8.67 2.76
N TYR A 103 12.81 -9.29 2.55
CA TYR A 103 11.49 -8.75 2.91
C TYR A 103 10.92 -9.49 4.13
N ALA A 104 10.33 -8.75 5.05
CA ALA A 104 9.62 -9.26 6.21
C ALA A 104 8.13 -8.91 6.13
N ASN A 105 7.26 -9.86 6.51
CA ASN A 105 5.84 -9.59 6.72
C ASN A 105 5.68 -8.73 7.97
N ILE A 106 5.01 -7.58 7.85
CA ILE A 106 4.82 -6.65 8.97
C ILE A 106 3.35 -6.38 9.29
N SER A 107 2.46 -6.57 8.33
CA SER A 107 1.02 -6.43 8.51
C SER A 107 0.28 -7.29 7.48
N TYR A 108 -0.97 -7.62 7.77
CA TYR A 108 -1.81 -8.32 6.81
C TYR A 108 -3.28 -7.94 6.93
N ALA A 109 -4.00 -8.11 5.83
CA ALA A 109 -5.44 -8.12 5.73
C ALA A 109 -5.89 -9.53 5.32
N ALA A 110 -6.94 -10.04 5.95
CA ALA A 110 -7.44 -11.39 5.64
C ALA A 110 -8.94 -11.36 5.39
N ALA A 111 -9.40 -12.19 4.48
CA ALA A 111 -10.82 -12.47 4.29
C ALA A 111 -11.04 -13.98 4.26
N GLY A 112 -12.01 -14.46 5.06
CA GLY A 112 -12.56 -15.80 4.96
C GLY A 112 -13.93 -15.71 4.31
N ASN A 113 -14.17 -16.50 3.28
CA ASN A 113 -15.39 -16.41 2.49
C ASN A 113 -15.98 -17.80 2.25
N GLU A 114 -17.29 -17.88 2.31
CA GLU A 114 -18.07 -18.99 1.77
C GLU A 114 -17.83 -19.10 0.24
N PRO A 115 -18.17 -20.25 -0.37
CA PRO A 115 -18.18 -20.39 -1.82
C PRO A 115 -18.92 -19.22 -2.50
N ASP A 116 -18.36 -18.72 -3.60
CA ASP A 116 -18.84 -17.53 -4.34
C ASP A 116 -18.94 -16.23 -3.52
N GLY A 117 -18.43 -16.24 -2.29
CA GLY A 117 -18.46 -15.10 -1.39
C GLY A 117 -17.33 -14.10 -1.68
N GLN A 118 -17.59 -12.83 -1.34
CA GLN A 118 -16.60 -11.76 -1.38
C GLN A 118 -16.37 -11.20 0.01
N GLY A 119 -15.12 -10.82 0.29
CA GLY A 119 -14.75 -10.22 1.56
C GLY A 119 -13.57 -9.29 1.43
N THR A 120 -13.54 -8.28 2.30
CA THR A 120 -12.43 -7.34 2.39
C THR A 120 -12.15 -6.99 3.84
N ASN A 121 -10.88 -6.87 4.16
CA ASN A 121 -10.39 -6.25 5.40
C ASN A 121 -9.24 -5.32 5.05
N PRO A 122 -9.13 -4.17 5.70
CA PRO A 122 -7.94 -3.33 5.58
C PRO A 122 -6.84 -3.81 6.51
N GLY A 123 -5.61 -3.52 6.11
CA GLY A 123 -4.43 -3.55 6.97
C GLY A 123 -3.70 -2.21 6.87
N ASP A 124 -2.91 -1.90 7.88
CA ASP A 124 -2.07 -0.70 7.88
C ASP A 124 -0.78 -0.91 8.66
N TYR A 125 0.14 0.04 8.49
CA TYR A 125 1.40 0.06 9.24
C TYR A 125 2.07 1.43 9.10
N PHE A 126 2.90 1.79 10.09
CA PHE A 126 3.81 2.92 10.01
C PHE A 126 5.19 2.44 9.58
N VAL A 127 5.65 2.90 8.42
CA VAL A 127 6.97 2.56 7.87
C VAL A 127 7.92 3.71 8.13
N ASP A 128 9.03 3.45 8.83
CA ASP A 128 10.14 4.38 8.97
C ASP A 128 11.09 4.24 7.78
N VAL A 129 11.13 5.27 6.94
CA VAL A 129 11.97 5.31 5.75
C VAL A 129 13.22 6.12 6.04
N THR A 130 14.24 5.44 6.56
CA THR A 130 15.55 6.05 6.87
C THR A 130 16.44 6.21 5.63
N ASP A 131 16.22 5.41 4.60
CA ASP A 131 16.98 5.43 3.33
C ASP A 131 16.08 4.93 2.20
N THR A 132 15.79 5.76 1.23
CA THR A 132 14.92 5.43 0.08
C THR A 132 15.51 4.41 -0.89
N SER A 133 16.82 4.19 -0.86
CA SER A 133 17.50 3.16 -1.66
C SER A 133 17.26 1.76 -1.08
N ASN A 134 17.15 1.66 0.25
CA ASN A 134 17.10 0.42 1.00
C ASN A 134 15.70 0.09 1.52
N VAL A 135 14.93 1.09 1.99
CA VAL A 135 13.59 0.86 2.52
C VAL A 135 12.56 0.89 1.40
N LYS A 136 11.92 -0.25 1.19
CA LYS A 136 10.87 -0.43 0.17
C LYS A 136 9.76 -1.31 0.69
N VAL A 137 8.62 -1.25 0.04
CA VAL A 137 7.49 -2.13 0.37
C VAL A 137 6.97 -2.84 -0.87
N ARG A 138 6.35 -3.99 -0.64
CA ARG A 138 5.59 -4.74 -1.64
C ARG A 138 4.39 -5.41 -1.00
N PHE A 139 3.48 -5.88 -1.82
CA PHE A 139 2.28 -6.58 -1.37
C PHE A 139 2.30 -8.01 -1.92
N ARG A 140 1.96 -8.95 -1.05
CA ARG A 140 1.99 -10.38 -1.35
C ARG A 140 0.65 -11.02 -0.97
N THR A 141 0.16 -11.90 -1.81
CA THR A 141 -1.07 -12.66 -1.57
C THR A 141 -0.78 -14.15 -1.39
N VAL A 142 -1.63 -14.80 -0.61
CA VAL A 142 -1.68 -16.26 -0.48
C VAL A 142 -3.10 -16.65 -0.06
N ALA A 143 -3.57 -17.81 -0.51
CA ALA A 143 -4.83 -18.40 -0.08
C ALA A 143 -4.60 -19.73 0.63
N SER A 144 -5.52 -20.14 1.51
CA SER A 144 -5.45 -21.45 2.20
C SER A 144 -5.90 -22.62 1.34
N GLY A 145 -6.57 -22.34 0.22
CA GLY A 145 -7.03 -23.32 -0.76
C GLY A 145 -6.97 -22.74 -2.16
N GLY A 146 -7.23 -23.55 -3.18
CA GLY A 146 -7.33 -23.08 -4.56
C GLY A 146 -8.55 -22.17 -4.76
N ASP A 147 -8.58 -21.54 -5.93
CA ASP A 147 -9.76 -20.82 -6.45
C ASP A 147 -10.12 -19.53 -5.70
N TYR A 148 -9.13 -18.78 -5.25
CA TYR A 148 -9.30 -17.40 -4.81
C TYR A 148 -8.83 -16.41 -5.88
N ARG A 149 -9.48 -15.24 -5.90
CA ARG A 149 -9.03 -14.07 -6.65
C ARG A 149 -8.87 -12.88 -5.73
N VAL A 150 -7.82 -12.11 -5.93
CA VAL A 150 -7.75 -10.72 -5.49
C VAL A 150 -8.29 -9.86 -6.63
N MET A 151 -9.29 -9.04 -6.33
CA MET A 151 -10.08 -8.35 -7.35
C MET A 151 -9.52 -6.98 -7.65
N GLY A 152 -9.38 -6.67 -8.94
CA GLY A 152 -8.95 -5.39 -9.47
C GLY A 152 -10.03 -4.68 -10.27
N ASN A 153 -9.86 -3.38 -10.51
CA ASN A 153 -10.67 -2.59 -11.43
C ASN A 153 -9.99 -1.25 -11.73
N THR A 154 -10.05 -0.79 -12.98
CA THR A 154 -9.47 0.50 -13.40
C THR A 154 -10.36 1.70 -13.06
N GLY A 155 -11.66 1.52 -12.89
CA GLY A 155 -12.61 2.61 -12.65
C GLY A 155 -12.81 2.96 -11.17
N TYR A 156 -12.57 2.01 -10.26
CA TYR A 156 -12.76 2.18 -8.82
C TYR A 156 -11.91 1.21 -8.00
N ASN A 157 -11.64 1.59 -6.75
CA ASN A 157 -10.76 0.83 -5.88
C ASN A 157 -11.46 -0.40 -5.28
N ARG A 158 -11.08 -1.58 -5.74
CA ARG A 158 -11.39 -2.87 -5.11
C ARG A 158 -10.24 -3.27 -4.18
N THR A 159 -9.06 -3.47 -4.77
CA THR A 159 -7.81 -3.66 -4.03
C THR A 159 -6.95 -2.43 -4.24
N SER A 160 -6.52 -1.80 -3.14
CA SER A 160 -5.83 -0.52 -3.19
C SER A 160 -4.79 -0.35 -2.09
N PHE A 161 -3.84 0.54 -2.35
CA PHE A 161 -2.66 0.83 -1.53
C PHE A 161 -2.53 2.34 -1.38
N THR A 162 -2.55 2.84 -0.15
CA THR A 162 -2.48 4.27 0.17
C THR A 162 -1.21 4.55 0.95
N PHE A 163 -0.52 5.61 0.60
CA PHE A 163 0.74 6.05 1.20
C PHE A 163 0.63 7.51 1.59
N ILE A 164 0.91 7.84 2.85
CA ILE A 164 0.89 9.22 3.35
C ILE A 164 2.14 9.44 4.18
N ARG A 165 2.95 10.44 3.84
CA ARG A 165 4.08 10.86 4.66
C ARG A 165 3.58 11.74 5.80
N LEU A 166 3.85 11.32 7.02
CA LEU A 166 3.40 12.01 8.23
C LEU A 166 4.40 13.05 8.72
N GLY A 167 5.70 12.79 8.54
CA GLY A 167 6.74 13.67 9.04
C GLY A 167 8.15 13.13 8.78
N ASP A 168 9.14 13.77 9.39
CA ASP A 168 10.53 13.34 9.33
C ASP A 168 10.77 12.13 10.26
N THR A 169 11.86 11.35 10.01
CA THR A 169 12.34 10.26 10.85
C THR A 169 13.01 10.80 12.08
#